data_af75d2c6937c992cd9f8a32dce1d3245
#
_entry.id   af75d2c6937c992cd9f8a32dce1d3245
#
_cell.length_a   1.000
_cell.length_b   1.000
_cell.length_c   1.000
_cell.angle_alpha   90.00
_cell.angle_beta   90.00
_cell.angle_gamma   90.00
#
_symmetry.space_group_name_H-M   'P 1'
#
loop_
_entity.id
_entity.type
_entity.pdbx_description
1 polymer ?
#
loop_
_entity_poly.entity_id
_entity_poly.type
_entity_poly.pdbx_seq_one_letter_code
_entity_poly.pdbx_strand_id
1 'polypeptide(L)'
;MAASMKLYYDKRLKDPTYYIQQGFRNGKKTTTKNIKRLGKHSELLLITDDPLEYAKNEVKKMNEEYRSGRSEFIVTMDFNERIPSTDSPCSNSTSLNIGYLYLKDIYAKLNLSDFFKSVSSDRKITYDCNKICQFLTYARILDPASKYGTYDKLDTYYEKPQVEYQHMIRFLDILDRNSDKYLKHLFDNSENIVKRDTSVMYYDCTNYFFETEKPDEEIVDEVTGEIILGLRQFGISKENKTSPIVEMGLIMDSRGIPISMCIHPGNTNEQLTAVPLEKEVIKMTGNKKFIYCADAGLGSYNIRKFNDMGGRAYIVTQSVKKLGQEIKDIVFNDSNYRLLSNDDAITLKEMRTFNKKDANNLSLYNDFAYKVIPASTAMDTGLYEEKVYKNGRTKKVKAKGTLHQYIIVTFSRKMMEYQRTIRERQLERAKKLLRLKDPEKIKKGPNDIRRFLKNTSSDTANYVLDMDKIHEEEKYDGFYAVATNLDDSAKDILAVAQNRYKIEDCFRIMKTNFDARPVFLRKPERIRAHFLICYTALLIYRLMECKLDDNLTHVTTSNLIKTLRNMNVVNMDDMYYKSIYSGSQALDALERCFELQLNRKYYRPSDLNKIVKKISK
;
A
#
# COMPACT_ATOMS: atom_id res chain seq x y z
N MET A 1 18.58 26.98 -20.36
CA MET A 1 18.24 28.38 -20.68
C MET A 1 17.12 28.35 -21.69
N ALA A 2 16.00 29.00 -21.43
CA ALA A 2 14.93 29.13 -22.41
C ALA A 2 15.49 29.91 -23.61
N ALA A 3 15.33 29.34 -24.81
CA ALA A 3 15.79 29.98 -26.02
C ALA A 3 14.99 31.29 -26.20
N SER A 4 15.65 32.44 -26.18
CA SER A 4 15.02 33.72 -26.44
C SER A 4 14.51 33.76 -27.89
N MET A 5 13.36 34.37 -28.08
CA MET A 5 12.83 34.59 -29.42
C MET A 5 13.77 35.53 -30.18
N LYS A 6 13.92 35.31 -31.48
CA LYS A 6 14.81 36.08 -32.36
C LYS A 6 14.06 36.56 -33.59
N LEU A 7 14.45 37.71 -34.09
CA LEU A 7 13.97 38.19 -35.38
C LEU A 7 14.65 37.38 -36.49
N TYR A 8 13.87 36.92 -37.45
CA TYR A 8 14.33 36.29 -38.69
C TYR A 8 13.71 36.99 -39.91
N TYR A 9 14.55 37.33 -40.87
CA TYR A 9 14.16 37.77 -42.18
C TYR A 9 15.31 37.54 -43.16
N ASP A 10 15.03 37.34 -44.45
CA ASP A 10 16.06 37.16 -45.47
C ASP A 10 16.50 38.53 -45.97
N LYS A 11 17.72 38.92 -45.60
CA LYS A 11 18.34 40.23 -45.94
C LYS A 11 18.61 40.44 -47.43
N ARG A 12 18.56 39.38 -48.24
CA ARG A 12 18.81 39.42 -49.69
C ARG A 12 17.59 39.85 -50.50
N LEU A 13 16.41 39.79 -49.91
CA LEU A 13 15.16 40.18 -50.55
C LEU A 13 14.95 41.69 -50.46
N LYS A 14 14.47 42.31 -51.56
CA LYS A 14 14.10 43.72 -51.57
C LYS A 14 12.87 44.02 -50.71
N ASP A 15 11.98 43.05 -50.57
CA ASP A 15 10.78 43.11 -49.73
C ASP A 15 10.72 41.90 -48.79
N PRO A 16 11.54 41.84 -47.71
CA PRO A 16 11.61 40.68 -46.84
C PRO A 16 10.38 40.56 -45.93
N THR A 17 9.96 39.31 -45.66
CA THR A 17 8.95 39.04 -44.62
C THR A 17 9.68 38.86 -43.27
N TYR A 18 9.19 39.56 -42.24
CA TYR A 18 9.70 39.44 -40.89
C TYR A 18 8.96 38.36 -40.09
N TYR A 19 9.73 37.51 -39.44
CA TYR A 19 9.24 36.45 -38.59
C TYR A 19 9.90 36.50 -37.20
N ILE A 20 9.12 36.19 -36.17
CA ILE A 20 9.67 35.89 -34.84
C ILE A 20 9.88 34.38 -34.75
N GLN A 21 11.12 33.98 -34.52
CA GLN A 21 11.51 32.58 -34.40
C GLN A 21 11.92 32.24 -32.98
N GLN A 22 11.59 31.03 -32.57
CA GLN A 22 12.09 30.44 -31.31
C GLN A 22 12.85 29.15 -31.61
N GLY A 23 13.99 28.98 -30.97
CA GLY A 23 14.79 27.77 -31.04
C GLY A 23 14.23 26.67 -30.12
N PHE A 24 14.08 25.47 -30.65
CA PHE A 24 13.69 24.27 -29.90
C PHE A 24 14.79 23.21 -30.02
N ARG A 25 15.01 22.51 -28.93
CA ARG A 25 15.96 21.39 -28.92
C ARG A 25 15.17 20.09 -28.95
N ASN A 26 15.28 19.34 -30.03
CA ASN A 26 14.72 18.01 -30.17
C ASN A 26 15.87 16.98 -30.13
N GLY A 27 16.07 16.33 -28.99
CA GLY A 27 17.20 15.44 -28.76
C GLY A 27 18.56 16.19 -28.87
N LYS A 28 19.43 15.74 -29.80
CA LYS A 28 20.73 16.36 -30.08
C LYS A 28 20.66 17.52 -31.10
N LYS A 29 19.54 17.68 -31.82
CA LYS A 29 19.39 18.72 -32.86
C LYS A 29 18.66 19.94 -32.33
N THR A 30 19.10 21.13 -32.71
CA THR A 30 18.40 22.38 -32.46
C THR A 30 17.66 22.76 -33.75
N THR A 31 16.36 22.95 -33.67
CA THR A 31 15.49 23.40 -34.74
C THR A 31 14.90 24.78 -34.38
N THR A 32 14.50 25.55 -35.37
CA THR A 32 13.81 26.83 -35.16
C THR A 32 12.41 26.75 -35.75
N LYS A 33 11.44 27.32 -35.07
CA LYS A 33 10.04 27.40 -35.53
C LYS A 33 9.61 28.85 -35.59
N ASN A 34 8.88 29.24 -36.64
CA ASN A 34 8.27 30.54 -36.73
C ASN A 34 7.11 30.62 -35.74
N ILE A 35 7.17 31.56 -34.81
CA ILE A 35 6.15 31.76 -33.77
C ILE A 35 5.12 32.80 -34.24
N LYS A 36 5.58 33.85 -34.91
CA LYS A 36 4.71 34.93 -35.42
C LYS A 36 5.27 35.45 -36.73
N ARG A 37 4.41 35.64 -37.72
CA ARG A 37 4.70 36.43 -38.92
C ARG A 37 4.31 37.87 -38.61
N LEU A 38 5.22 38.81 -38.79
CA LEU A 38 4.95 40.23 -38.55
C LEU A 38 4.42 40.93 -39.81
N GLY A 39 4.84 40.47 -40.98
CA GLY A 39 4.44 41.02 -42.26
C GLY A 39 5.62 41.22 -43.20
N LYS A 40 5.37 41.64 -44.46
CA LYS A 40 6.39 42.09 -45.40
C LYS A 40 6.87 43.46 -45.04
N HIS A 41 8.07 43.83 -45.51
CA HIS A 41 8.62 45.19 -45.32
C HIS A 41 7.66 46.25 -45.86
N SER A 42 7.12 46.04 -47.05
CA SER A 42 6.14 46.93 -47.68
C SER A 42 4.80 47.01 -46.90
N GLU A 43 4.37 45.90 -46.29
CA GLU A 43 3.14 45.86 -45.47
C GLU A 43 3.36 46.65 -44.15
N LEU A 44 4.56 46.56 -43.57
CA LEU A 44 4.89 47.24 -42.31
C LEU A 44 5.13 48.73 -42.49
N LEU A 45 5.59 49.17 -43.67
CA LEU A 45 5.72 50.61 -43.96
C LEU A 45 4.37 51.36 -43.94
N LEU A 46 3.23 50.63 -44.03
CA LEU A 46 1.91 51.21 -43.83
C LEU A 46 1.57 51.50 -42.37
N ILE A 47 2.36 50.94 -41.45
CA ILE A 47 2.09 50.97 -40.00
C ILE A 47 3.20 51.76 -39.25
N THR A 48 4.44 51.78 -39.78
CA THR A 48 5.61 52.37 -39.12
C THR A 48 6.62 52.87 -40.15
N ASP A 49 7.35 53.94 -39.82
CA ASP A 49 8.41 54.48 -40.67
C ASP A 49 9.69 53.63 -40.67
N ASP A 50 9.89 52.78 -39.63
CA ASP A 50 10.99 51.80 -39.57
C ASP A 50 10.48 50.38 -39.24
N PRO A 51 10.18 49.56 -40.27
CA PRO A 51 9.76 48.19 -40.13
C PRO A 51 10.74 47.29 -39.37
N LEU A 52 12.06 47.57 -39.45
CA LEU A 52 13.07 46.78 -38.78
C LEU A 52 13.08 47.04 -37.28
N GLU A 53 13.00 48.33 -36.90
CA GLU A 53 12.92 48.70 -35.49
C GLU A 53 11.62 48.26 -34.86
N TYR A 54 10.50 48.38 -35.56
CA TYR A 54 9.22 47.82 -35.15
C TYR A 54 9.32 46.31 -34.88
N ALA A 55 9.90 45.57 -35.80
CA ALA A 55 10.07 44.12 -35.66
C ALA A 55 10.98 43.75 -34.47
N LYS A 56 12.05 44.50 -34.20
CA LYS A 56 12.91 44.31 -33.03
C LYS A 56 12.17 44.60 -31.72
N ASN A 57 11.33 45.63 -31.69
CA ASN A 57 10.53 45.99 -30.52
C ASN A 57 9.46 44.95 -30.23
N GLU A 58 8.82 44.36 -31.24
CA GLU A 58 7.90 43.24 -31.10
C GLU A 58 8.60 42.01 -30.52
N VAL A 59 9.81 41.68 -30.99
CA VAL A 59 10.62 40.61 -30.41
C VAL A 59 10.94 40.87 -28.94
N LYS A 60 11.30 42.11 -28.60
CA LYS A 60 11.58 42.51 -27.22
C LYS A 60 10.35 42.37 -26.33
N LYS A 61 9.21 42.88 -26.79
CA LYS A 61 7.91 42.77 -26.12
C LYS A 61 7.52 41.31 -25.89
N MET A 62 7.60 40.47 -26.91
CA MET A 62 7.29 39.02 -26.78
C MET A 62 8.26 38.30 -25.83
N ASN A 63 9.53 38.68 -25.79
CA ASN A 63 10.47 38.10 -24.82
C ASN A 63 10.16 38.56 -23.37
N GLU A 64 9.71 39.80 -23.16
CA GLU A 64 9.26 40.29 -21.87
C GLU A 64 7.96 39.58 -21.42
N GLU A 65 6.99 39.46 -22.30
CA GLU A 65 5.75 38.69 -22.06
C GLU A 65 6.06 37.22 -21.79
N TYR A 66 6.98 36.63 -22.54
CA TYR A 66 7.46 35.27 -22.29
C TYR A 66 8.09 35.12 -20.90
N ARG A 67 8.87 36.12 -20.44
CA ARG A 67 9.43 36.13 -19.08
C ARG A 67 8.35 36.36 -18.01
N SER A 68 7.33 37.15 -18.29
CA SER A 68 6.19 37.40 -17.39
C SER A 68 5.21 36.19 -17.29
N GLY A 69 5.42 35.16 -18.10
CA GLY A 69 4.54 33.98 -18.17
C GLY A 69 3.39 34.12 -19.16
N ARG A 70 3.23 35.25 -19.84
CA ARG A 70 2.26 35.45 -20.91
C ARG A 70 2.90 35.22 -22.27
N SER A 71 2.22 34.53 -23.18
CA SER A 71 2.65 34.29 -24.56
C SER A 71 1.44 34.24 -25.46
N GLU A 72 1.50 34.87 -26.61
CA GLU A 72 0.52 34.75 -27.69
C GLU A 72 1.02 33.71 -28.70
N PHE A 73 0.15 32.81 -29.13
CA PHE A 73 0.40 31.85 -30.19
C PHE A 73 -0.67 32.03 -31.26
N ILE A 74 -0.27 32.14 -32.52
CA ILE A 74 -1.18 32.08 -33.66
C ILE A 74 -1.10 30.66 -34.22
N VAL A 75 -2.20 29.92 -34.16
CA VAL A 75 -2.31 28.56 -34.67
C VAL A 75 -3.23 28.55 -35.88
N THR A 76 -2.73 28.05 -36.99
CA THR A 76 -3.55 27.76 -38.17
C THR A 76 -3.96 26.31 -38.11
N MET A 77 -5.27 26.03 -38.09
CA MET A 77 -5.82 24.68 -38.05
C MET A 77 -6.39 24.34 -39.40
N ASP A 78 -5.99 23.20 -39.96
CA ASP A 78 -6.66 22.59 -41.12
C ASP A 78 -7.62 21.51 -40.62
N PHE A 79 -8.91 21.76 -40.72
CA PHE A 79 -9.96 20.81 -40.32
C PHE A 79 -10.06 19.58 -41.25
N ASN A 80 -9.35 19.56 -42.37
CA ASN A 80 -9.25 18.42 -43.29
C ASN A 80 -8.00 17.57 -43.01
N GLU A 81 -7.11 17.98 -42.12
CA GLU A 81 -5.93 17.23 -41.77
C GLU A 81 -6.30 15.89 -41.14
N ARG A 82 -5.78 14.81 -41.71
CA ARG A 82 -6.06 13.45 -41.26
C ARG A 82 -4.97 13.02 -40.27
N ILE A 83 -5.41 12.17 -39.33
CA ILE A 83 -4.46 11.52 -38.40
C ILE A 83 -3.52 10.65 -39.24
N PRO A 84 -2.19 10.84 -39.13
CA PRO A 84 -1.24 10.02 -39.88
C PRO A 84 -1.35 8.55 -39.44
N SER A 85 -1.39 7.64 -40.44
CA SER A 85 -1.29 6.22 -40.14
C SER A 85 0.12 5.89 -39.68
N THR A 86 0.25 5.20 -38.54
CA THR A 86 1.52 4.72 -38.02
C THR A 86 1.50 3.19 -37.99
N ASP A 87 2.63 2.56 -38.33
CA ASP A 87 2.78 1.10 -38.26
C ASP A 87 2.76 0.56 -36.82
N SER A 88 2.78 1.45 -35.83
CA SER A 88 2.70 1.11 -34.40
C SER A 88 1.50 1.79 -33.75
N PRO A 89 0.44 1.04 -33.42
CA PRO A 89 -0.79 1.60 -32.84
C PRO A 89 -0.61 2.26 -31.47
N CYS A 90 0.54 2.06 -30.79
CA CYS A 90 0.82 2.54 -29.44
C CYS A 90 1.81 3.71 -29.37
N SER A 91 2.36 4.19 -30.50
CA SER A 91 3.52 5.09 -30.50
C SER A 91 3.23 6.58 -30.25
N ASN A 92 1.96 7.00 -30.20
CA ASN A 92 1.58 8.42 -30.14
C ASN A 92 0.48 8.71 -29.13
N SER A 93 0.70 8.39 -27.85
CA SER A 93 -0.18 8.93 -26.82
C SER A 93 -0.10 10.45 -26.83
N THR A 94 -1.18 11.11 -27.21
CA THR A 94 -1.31 12.57 -27.16
C THR A 94 -1.48 13.07 -25.73
N SER A 95 -1.90 12.19 -24.82
CA SER A 95 -2.13 12.48 -23.40
C SER A 95 -1.02 11.90 -22.56
N LEU A 96 -0.29 12.74 -21.85
CA LEU A 96 0.88 12.37 -21.03
C LEU A 96 0.59 12.62 -19.56
N ASN A 97 0.74 11.60 -18.72
CA ASN A 97 0.62 11.77 -17.27
C ASN A 97 1.81 12.57 -16.73
N ILE A 98 1.54 13.53 -15.84
CA ILE A 98 2.53 14.29 -15.06
C ILE A 98 2.33 14.13 -13.55
N GLY A 99 1.27 13.46 -13.11
CA GLY A 99 1.00 13.19 -11.70
C GLY A 99 2.06 12.31 -11.05
N TYR A 100 2.74 11.45 -11.82
CA TYR A 100 3.85 10.63 -11.34
C TYR A 100 5.04 11.47 -10.83
N LEU A 101 5.14 12.75 -11.17
CA LEU A 101 6.24 13.61 -10.73
C LEU A 101 6.26 13.81 -9.21
N TYR A 102 5.10 13.76 -8.55
CA TYR A 102 5.05 13.74 -7.07
C TYR A 102 5.61 12.42 -6.51
N LEU A 103 5.32 11.29 -7.15
CA LEU A 103 5.90 9.99 -6.78
C LEU A 103 7.41 9.98 -7.03
N LYS A 104 7.84 10.62 -8.12
CA LYS A 104 9.25 10.75 -8.49
C LYS A 104 10.03 11.57 -7.45
N ASP A 105 9.43 12.60 -6.84
CA ASP A 105 10.08 13.39 -5.78
C ASP A 105 10.38 12.51 -4.55
N ILE A 106 9.44 11.70 -4.13
CA ILE A 106 9.66 10.73 -3.04
C ILE A 106 10.69 9.67 -3.44
N TYR A 107 10.57 9.11 -4.65
CA TYR A 107 11.49 8.10 -5.15
C TYR A 107 12.94 8.61 -5.23
N ALA A 108 13.15 9.84 -5.67
CA ALA A 108 14.47 10.46 -5.74
C ALA A 108 15.11 10.59 -4.35
N LYS A 109 14.33 10.98 -3.34
CA LYS A 109 14.76 11.10 -1.93
C LYS A 109 15.11 9.76 -1.29
N LEU A 110 14.57 8.65 -1.81
CA LEU A 110 14.99 7.29 -1.44
C LEU A 110 16.36 6.91 -2.01
N ASN A 111 16.98 7.76 -2.82
CA ASN A 111 18.32 7.58 -3.39
C ASN A 111 18.54 6.24 -4.10
N LEU A 112 17.50 5.70 -4.73
CA LEU A 112 17.57 4.41 -5.42
C LEU A 112 18.48 4.44 -6.65
N SER A 113 18.75 5.62 -7.22
CA SER A 113 19.72 5.78 -8.30
C SER A 113 21.12 5.27 -7.91
N ASP A 114 21.59 5.63 -6.70
CA ASP A 114 22.91 5.24 -6.23
C ASP A 114 22.95 3.74 -5.84
N PHE A 115 21.86 3.23 -5.28
CA PHE A 115 21.72 1.80 -5.06
C PHE A 115 21.90 1.00 -6.36
N PHE A 116 21.15 1.35 -7.41
CA PHE A 116 21.24 0.61 -8.67
C PHE A 116 22.57 0.84 -9.41
N LYS A 117 23.21 2.00 -9.27
CA LYS A 117 24.59 2.20 -9.76
C LYS A 117 25.54 1.23 -9.07
N SER A 118 25.47 1.08 -7.75
CA SER A 118 26.34 0.14 -7.01
C SER A 118 26.09 -1.31 -7.40
N VAL A 119 24.84 -1.71 -7.63
CA VAL A 119 24.48 -3.08 -8.06
C VAL A 119 24.94 -3.36 -9.50
N SER A 120 24.98 -2.32 -10.35
CA SER A 120 25.34 -2.47 -11.77
C SER A 120 26.84 -2.37 -12.03
N SER A 121 27.63 -1.78 -11.11
CA SER A 121 29.06 -1.52 -11.30
C SER A 121 29.90 -2.80 -11.52
N ASP A 122 29.54 -3.88 -10.84
CA ASP A 122 30.27 -5.16 -10.89
C ASP A 122 29.76 -6.13 -11.96
N ARG A 123 28.81 -5.70 -12.80
CA ARG A 123 28.14 -6.56 -13.76
C ARG A 123 28.07 -5.92 -15.14
N LYS A 124 28.12 -6.74 -16.20
CA LYS A 124 27.88 -6.29 -17.58
C LYS A 124 26.39 -5.98 -17.84
N ILE A 125 25.81 -5.08 -17.03
CA ILE A 125 24.42 -4.63 -17.20
C ILE A 125 24.45 -3.40 -18.12
N THR A 126 23.81 -3.49 -19.27
CA THR A 126 23.80 -2.43 -20.30
C THR A 126 22.57 -1.55 -20.26
N TYR A 127 21.63 -1.83 -19.38
CA TYR A 127 20.35 -1.11 -19.26
C TYR A 127 20.20 -0.44 -17.90
N ASP A 128 19.37 0.61 -17.84
CA ASP A 128 19.14 1.40 -16.64
C ASP A 128 18.14 0.71 -15.69
N CYS A 129 18.67 -0.01 -14.69
CA CYS A 129 17.88 -0.66 -13.65
C CYS A 129 17.05 0.32 -12.83
N ASN A 130 17.60 1.53 -12.57
CA ASN A 130 16.89 2.55 -11.82
C ASN A 130 15.65 3.03 -12.58
N LYS A 131 15.79 3.30 -13.88
CA LYS A 131 14.67 3.71 -14.73
C LYS A 131 13.57 2.65 -14.79
N ILE A 132 13.95 1.38 -14.91
CA ILE A 132 12.98 0.27 -14.90
C ILE A 132 12.24 0.21 -13.57
N CYS A 133 12.97 0.27 -12.44
CA CYS A 133 12.36 0.27 -11.11
C CYS A 133 11.38 1.43 -10.93
N GLN A 134 11.78 2.64 -11.33
CA GLN A 134 10.93 3.84 -11.28
C GLN A 134 9.57 3.60 -11.93
N PHE A 135 9.57 3.24 -13.21
CA PHE A 135 8.33 3.16 -13.96
C PHE A 135 7.48 1.93 -13.61
N LEU A 136 8.09 0.81 -13.21
CA LEU A 136 7.36 -0.31 -12.63
C LEU A 136 6.65 0.07 -11.32
N THR A 137 7.28 0.91 -10.51
CA THR A 137 6.73 1.41 -9.25
C THR A 137 5.61 2.43 -9.49
N TYR A 138 5.83 3.40 -10.37
CA TYR A 138 4.81 4.42 -10.69
C TYR A 138 3.58 3.79 -11.34
N ALA A 139 3.79 2.88 -12.28
CA ALA A 139 2.70 2.15 -12.93
C ALA A 139 1.87 1.35 -11.91
N ARG A 140 2.51 0.78 -10.88
CA ARG A 140 1.79 0.03 -9.86
C ARG A 140 0.80 0.91 -9.07
N ILE A 141 1.09 2.20 -8.90
CA ILE A 141 0.22 3.15 -8.20
C ILE A 141 -0.81 3.74 -9.17
N LEU A 142 -0.35 4.15 -10.37
CA LEU A 142 -1.15 4.97 -11.28
C LEU A 142 -1.99 4.14 -12.25
N ASP A 143 -1.44 3.09 -12.81
CA ASP A 143 -2.09 2.24 -13.82
C ASP A 143 -1.63 0.79 -13.68
N PRO A 144 -2.11 0.09 -12.63
CA PRO A 144 -1.70 -1.29 -12.35
C PRO A 144 -1.99 -2.21 -13.55
N ALA A 145 -0.94 -2.91 -14.01
CA ALA A 145 -1.03 -3.84 -15.13
C ALA A 145 0.00 -4.99 -14.98
N SER A 146 -0.05 -5.95 -15.90
CA SER A 146 1.02 -6.92 -16.07
C SER A 146 2.33 -6.22 -16.45
N LYS A 147 3.46 -6.90 -16.38
CA LYS A 147 4.75 -6.31 -16.81
C LYS A 147 4.74 -5.91 -18.29
N TYR A 148 4.05 -6.71 -19.13
CA TYR A 148 3.85 -6.39 -20.53
C TYR A 148 2.93 -5.18 -20.72
N GLY A 149 1.78 -5.15 -20.02
CA GLY A 149 0.86 -4.01 -20.10
C GLY A 149 1.49 -2.71 -19.56
N THR A 150 2.39 -2.80 -18.57
CA THR A 150 3.17 -1.63 -18.12
C THR A 150 4.16 -1.17 -19.19
N TYR A 151 4.85 -2.12 -19.85
CA TYR A 151 5.77 -1.82 -20.94
C TYR A 151 5.08 -1.10 -22.10
N ASP A 152 3.92 -1.59 -22.50
CA ASP A 152 3.10 -1.06 -23.60
C ASP A 152 2.62 0.39 -23.37
N LYS A 153 2.54 0.80 -22.09
CA LYS A 153 2.07 2.12 -21.66
C LYS A 153 3.18 3.09 -21.23
N LEU A 154 4.44 2.77 -21.41
CA LEU A 154 5.55 3.64 -21.00
C LEU A 154 5.57 5.00 -21.71
N ASP A 155 5.03 5.08 -22.91
CA ASP A 155 4.92 6.31 -23.70
C ASP A 155 3.84 7.28 -23.19
N THR A 156 2.95 6.82 -22.29
CA THR A 156 1.94 7.67 -21.62
C THR A 156 2.51 8.56 -20.52
N TYR A 157 3.76 8.36 -20.13
CA TYR A 157 4.45 9.23 -19.18
C TYR A 157 5.18 10.36 -19.89
N TYR A 158 5.21 11.56 -19.28
CA TYR A 158 5.86 12.73 -19.87
C TYR A 158 7.33 12.48 -20.27
N GLU A 159 8.08 11.71 -19.48
CA GLU A 159 9.49 11.40 -19.77
C GLU A 159 9.68 10.34 -20.86
N LYS A 160 8.66 9.61 -21.25
CA LYS A 160 8.69 8.54 -22.27
C LYS A 160 9.94 7.65 -22.14
N PRO A 161 10.08 6.85 -21.08
CA PRO A 161 11.30 6.10 -20.84
C PRO A 161 11.56 5.07 -21.94
N GLN A 162 12.79 5.06 -22.45
CA GLN A 162 13.24 4.07 -23.43
C GLN A 162 13.75 2.84 -22.70
N VAL A 163 12.92 1.80 -22.63
CA VAL A 163 13.21 0.54 -21.93
C VAL A 163 12.73 -0.61 -22.82
N GLU A 164 13.48 -1.68 -22.90
CA GLU A 164 13.05 -2.90 -23.60
C GLU A 164 12.36 -3.87 -22.63
N TYR A 165 11.32 -4.55 -23.10
CA TYR A 165 10.57 -5.51 -22.28
C TYR A 165 11.45 -6.61 -21.68
N GLN A 166 12.41 -7.16 -22.46
CA GLN A 166 13.33 -8.17 -21.97
C GLN A 166 14.19 -7.65 -20.80
N HIS A 167 14.58 -6.37 -20.81
CA HIS A 167 15.34 -5.75 -19.72
C HIS A 167 14.50 -5.60 -18.46
N MET A 168 13.19 -5.29 -18.60
CA MET A 168 12.27 -5.28 -17.45
C MET A 168 12.16 -6.66 -16.79
N ILE A 169 12.13 -7.73 -17.58
CA ILE A 169 12.05 -9.09 -17.04
C ILE A 169 13.37 -9.51 -16.38
N ARG A 170 14.51 -9.19 -16.98
CA ARG A 170 15.85 -9.48 -16.40
C ARG A 170 16.12 -8.65 -15.13
N PHE A 171 15.60 -7.44 -15.07
CA PHE A 171 15.70 -6.59 -13.89
C PHE A 171 15.07 -7.25 -12.66
N LEU A 172 13.97 -8.00 -12.80
CA LEU A 172 13.35 -8.71 -11.68
C LEU A 172 14.31 -9.70 -11.02
N ASP A 173 15.09 -10.42 -11.82
CA ASP A 173 16.10 -11.37 -11.32
C ASP A 173 17.24 -10.66 -10.56
N ILE A 174 17.58 -9.42 -10.96
CA ILE A 174 18.57 -8.58 -10.28
C ILE A 174 18.02 -8.05 -8.95
N LEU A 175 16.77 -7.59 -8.95
CA LEU A 175 16.11 -7.05 -7.77
C LEU A 175 15.98 -8.11 -6.67
N ASP A 176 15.55 -9.32 -7.01
CA ASP A 176 15.43 -10.43 -6.07
C ASP A 176 16.77 -10.78 -5.40
N ARG A 177 17.84 -10.91 -6.18
CA ARG A 177 19.19 -11.23 -5.66
C ARG A 177 19.73 -10.18 -4.68
N ASN A 178 19.20 -8.97 -4.71
CA ASN A 178 19.63 -7.87 -3.85
C ASN A 178 18.55 -7.44 -2.85
N SER A 179 17.54 -8.29 -2.61
CA SER A 179 16.35 -7.97 -1.82
C SER A 179 16.67 -7.38 -0.45
N ASP A 180 17.55 -8.02 0.32
CA ASP A 180 17.88 -7.58 1.69
C ASP A 180 18.58 -6.22 1.71
N LYS A 181 19.56 -6.04 0.78
CA LYS A 181 20.26 -4.76 0.63
C LYS A 181 19.30 -3.66 0.16
N TYR A 182 18.35 -4.03 -0.71
CA TYR A 182 17.33 -3.12 -1.24
C TYR A 182 16.37 -2.66 -0.15
N LEU A 183 15.83 -3.58 0.65
CA LEU A 183 14.95 -3.27 1.77
C LEU A 183 15.64 -2.39 2.81
N LYS A 184 16.90 -2.72 3.14
CA LYS A 184 17.70 -1.89 4.05
C LYS A 184 17.91 -0.49 3.49
N HIS A 185 18.29 -0.36 2.22
CA HIS A 185 18.49 0.93 1.56
C HIS A 185 17.21 1.77 1.57
N LEU A 186 16.06 1.17 1.29
CA LEU A 186 14.75 1.84 1.35
C LEU A 186 14.44 2.33 2.77
N PHE A 187 14.68 1.52 3.79
CA PHE A 187 14.46 1.91 5.19
C PHE A 187 15.38 3.08 5.57
N ASP A 188 16.68 2.95 5.37
CA ASP A 188 17.68 3.95 5.75
C ASP A 188 17.37 5.33 5.09
N ASN A 189 17.00 5.33 3.81
CA ASN A 189 16.72 6.59 3.10
C ASN A 189 15.30 7.13 3.36
N SER A 190 14.37 6.31 3.82
CA SER A 190 13.02 6.78 4.19
C SER A 190 13.04 7.72 5.41
N GLU A 191 14.03 7.59 6.29
CA GLU A 191 14.28 8.48 7.43
C GLU A 191 14.49 9.95 6.98
N ASN A 192 15.07 10.16 5.80
CA ASN A 192 15.31 11.50 5.26
C ASN A 192 14.03 12.20 4.77
N ILE A 193 12.95 11.46 4.61
CA ILE A 193 11.67 11.96 4.08
C ILE A 193 10.69 12.23 5.21
N VAL A 194 10.57 11.26 6.10
CA VAL A 194 9.66 11.27 7.25
C VAL A 194 10.36 10.59 8.41
N LYS A 195 10.34 11.22 9.59
CA LYS A 195 10.90 10.59 10.81
C LYS A 195 10.19 9.27 11.08
N ARG A 196 10.97 8.19 11.11
CA ARG A 196 10.46 6.84 11.40
C ARG A 196 10.34 6.64 12.92
N ASP A 197 9.33 5.91 13.33
CA ASP A 197 9.16 5.55 14.74
C ASP A 197 8.99 4.03 14.86
N THR A 198 10.09 3.36 15.14
CA THR A 198 10.16 1.90 15.30
C THR A 198 9.97 1.44 16.76
N SER A 199 9.44 2.30 17.64
CA SER A 199 9.09 1.92 19.02
C SER A 199 7.97 0.88 19.07
N VAL A 200 7.07 0.90 18.10
CA VAL A 200 6.04 -0.10 17.90
C VAL A 200 6.17 -0.66 16.48
N MET A 201 6.15 -1.98 16.37
CA MET A 201 6.17 -2.69 15.10
C MET A 201 4.90 -3.53 14.95
N TYR A 202 4.09 -3.21 13.95
CA TYR A 202 2.90 -3.98 13.59
C TYR A 202 3.27 -5.06 12.59
N TYR A 203 2.87 -6.29 12.87
CA TYR A 203 3.06 -7.42 11.98
C TYR A 203 1.74 -8.09 11.62
N ASP A 204 1.56 -8.40 10.35
CA ASP A 204 0.45 -9.23 9.88
C ASP A 204 0.83 -9.94 8.58
N CYS A 205 0.07 -10.99 8.23
CA CYS A 205 0.22 -11.75 7.01
C CYS A 205 -1.03 -11.66 6.14
N THR A 206 -0.81 -11.78 4.84
CA THR A 206 -1.90 -11.95 3.88
C THR A 206 -1.45 -12.83 2.72
N ASN A 207 -2.41 -13.32 1.94
CA ASN A 207 -2.08 -14.12 0.77
C ASN A 207 -2.56 -13.50 -0.54
N TYR A 208 -1.87 -13.90 -1.62
CA TYR A 208 -2.16 -13.48 -2.98
C TYR A 208 -2.30 -14.73 -3.86
N PHE A 209 -3.36 -14.78 -4.66
CA PHE A 209 -3.66 -15.91 -5.51
C PHE A 209 -3.06 -15.76 -6.92
N PHE A 210 -2.91 -16.92 -7.58
CA PHE A 210 -2.51 -17.01 -8.98
C PHE A 210 -3.67 -17.56 -9.81
N GLU A 211 -3.78 -17.14 -11.05
CA GLU A 211 -4.70 -17.75 -12.01
C GLU A 211 -4.04 -18.96 -12.67
N THR A 212 -3.80 -19.99 -11.87
CA THR A 212 -3.29 -21.29 -12.31
C THR A 212 -3.97 -22.40 -11.49
N GLU A 213 -4.14 -23.56 -12.10
CA GLU A 213 -4.79 -24.71 -11.46
C GLU A 213 -3.78 -25.59 -10.70
N LYS A 214 -2.50 -25.51 -11.04
CA LYS A 214 -1.46 -26.37 -10.46
C LYS A 214 -0.51 -25.57 -9.56
N PRO A 215 -0.12 -26.16 -8.41
CA PRO A 215 0.95 -25.60 -7.58
C PRO A 215 2.31 -25.76 -8.28
N ASP A 216 3.35 -25.15 -7.71
CA ASP A 216 4.72 -25.43 -8.12
C ASP A 216 5.12 -26.85 -7.69
N GLU A 217 5.92 -27.50 -8.51
CA GLU A 217 6.47 -28.82 -8.20
C GLU A 217 7.49 -28.73 -7.05
N GLU A 218 7.57 -29.81 -6.28
CA GLU A 218 8.62 -29.97 -5.27
C GLU A 218 9.95 -30.27 -5.96
N ILE A 219 10.98 -29.57 -5.55
CA ILE A 219 12.36 -29.82 -6.03
C ILE A 219 13.13 -30.44 -4.87
N VAL A 220 13.68 -31.63 -5.09
CA VAL A 220 14.59 -32.26 -4.13
C VAL A 220 15.99 -31.74 -4.41
N ASP A 221 16.63 -31.12 -3.43
CA ASP A 221 18.03 -30.74 -3.52
C ASP A 221 18.89 -32.01 -3.57
N GLU A 222 19.60 -32.20 -4.66
CA GLU A 222 20.39 -33.42 -4.90
C GLU A 222 21.57 -33.58 -3.91
N VAL A 223 22.01 -32.51 -3.26
CA VAL A 223 23.14 -32.51 -2.33
C VAL A 223 22.69 -32.73 -0.89
N THR A 224 21.63 -32.04 -0.47
CA THR A 224 21.15 -32.08 0.92
C THR A 224 20.00 -33.08 1.14
N GLY A 225 19.32 -33.50 0.06
CA GLY A 225 18.11 -34.30 0.13
C GLY A 225 16.90 -33.52 0.66
N GLU A 226 17.01 -32.20 0.87
CA GLU A 226 15.90 -31.37 1.34
C GLU A 226 14.88 -31.13 0.23
N ILE A 227 13.62 -31.17 0.61
CA ILE A 227 12.51 -30.85 -0.30
C ILE A 227 12.33 -29.34 -0.31
N ILE A 228 12.64 -28.72 -1.44
CA ILE A 228 12.42 -27.30 -1.68
C ILE A 228 11.03 -27.13 -2.30
N LEU A 229 10.12 -26.56 -1.55
CA LEU A 229 8.79 -26.23 -2.05
C LEU A 229 8.84 -24.97 -2.92
N GLY A 230 8.21 -25.03 -4.09
CA GLY A 230 7.96 -23.81 -4.87
C GLY A 230 7.03 -22.84 -4.13
N LEU A 231 7.00 -21.59 -4.54
CA LEU A 231 6.23 -20.55 -3.84
C LEU A 231 4.72 -20.71 -4.00
N ARG A 232 4.26 -21.12 -5.20
CA ARG A 232 2.83 -21.26 -5.48
C ARG A 232 2.33 -22.58 -4.93
N GLN A 233 1.71 -22.55 -3.75
CA GLN A 233 1.17 -23.74 -3.09
C GLN A 233 -0.30 -23.53 -2.74
N PHE A 234 -1.05 -24.64 -2.64
CA PHE A 234 -2.41 -24.59 -2.08
C PHE A 234 -2.35 -24.33 -0.59
N GLY A 235 -3.15 -23.39 -0.13
CA GLY A 235 -3.23 -22.98 1.26
C GLY A 235 -4.62 -22.45 1.62
N ILE A 236 -4.76 -21.90 2.83
CA ILE A 236 -6.01 -21.31 3.29
C ILE A 236 -6.16 -19.92 2.67
N SER A 237 -6.87 -19.83 1.55
CA SER A 237 -7.12 -18.57 0.88
C SER A 237 -8.02 -17.66 1.72
N LYS A 238 -7.54 -16.46 2.08
CA LYS A 238 -8.35 -15.41 2.75
C LYS A 238 -9.48 -14.86 1.86
N GLU A 239 -9.50 -15.24 0.59
CA GLU A 239 -10.48 -14.81 -0.42
C GLU A 239 -11.35 -15.95 -0.96
N ASN A 240 -11.29 -17.11 -0.31
CA ASN A 240 -12.01 -18.32 -0.72
C ASN A 240 -11.73 -18.76 -2.17
N LYS A 241 -10.51 -18.49 -2.67
CA LYS A 241 -10.04 -19.00 -3.97
C LYS A 241 -9.52 -20.42 -3.82
N THR A 242 -9.70 -21.24 -4.85
CA THR A 242 -9.21 -22.61 -4.93
C THR A 242 -7.87 -22.71 -5.70
N SER A 243 -7.33 -21.59 -6.13
CA SER A 243 -6.04 -21.50 -6.83
C SER A 243 -4.86 -21.51 -5.87
N PRO A 244 -3.65 -21.89 -6.31
CA PRO A 244 -2.43 -21.70 -5.53
C PRO A 244 -2.22 -20.24 -5.10
N ILE A 245 -1.63 -20.09 -3.93
CA ILE A 245 -1.36 -18.79 -3.30
C ILE A 245 0.10 -18.67 -2.89
N VAL A 246 0.52 -17.47 -2.54
CA VAL A 246 1.72 -17.17 -1.75
C VAL A 246 1.31 -16.43 -0.50
N GLU A 247 2.04 -16.64 0.59
CA GLU A 247 1.89 -15.88 1.83
C GLU A 247 2.88 -14.71 1.86
N MET A 248 2.40 -13.53 2.22
CA MET A 248 3.21 -12.32 2.42
C MET A 248 3.09 -11.87 3.86
N GLY A 249 4.21 -11.82 4.56
CA GLY A 249 4.34 -11.11 5.83
C GLY A 249 4.80 -9.67 5.59
N LEU A 250 4.21 -8.74 6.33
CA LEU A 250 4.56 -7.31 6.29
C LEU A 250 4.79 -6.83 7.72
N ILE A 251 5.87 -6.07 7.92
CA ILE A 251 6.13 -5.35 9.16
C ILE A 251 6.19 -3.85 8.87
N MET A 252 5.53 -3.05 9.71
CA MET A 252 5.49 -1.60 9.59
C MET A 252 5.73 -0.93 10.95
N ASP A 253 6.11 0.34 10.93
CA ASP A 253 6.34 1.16 12.13
C ASP A 253 5.03 1.72 12.74
N SER A 254 5.16 2.47 13.84
CA SER A 254 4.03 3.07 14.56
C SER A 254 3.20 4.02 13.70
N ARG A 255 3.82 4.64 12.70
CA ARG A 255 3.15 5.55 11.74
C ARG A 255 2.42 4.82 10.61
N GLY A 256 2.59 3.50 10.50
CA GLY A 256 2.01 2.68 9.44
C GLY A 256 2.83 2.70 8.15
N ILE A 257 4.12 3.04 8.23
CA ILE A 257 5.03 3.01 7.10
C ILE A 257 5.75 1.65 7.06
N PRO A 258 5.76 0.93 5.93
CA PRO A 258 6.43 -0.35 5.81
C PRO A 258 7.92 -0.30 6.18
N ILE A 259 8.41 -1.31 6.93
CA ILE A 259 9.82 -1.48 7.29
C ILE A 259 10.43 -2.60 6.45
N SER A 260 9.78 -3.77 6.40
CA SER A 260 10.23 -4.94 5.67
C SER A 260 9.07 -5.87 5.30
N MET A 261 9.35 -6.83 4.43
CA MET A 261 8.41 -7.86 4.02
C MET A 261 9.10 -9.19 3.78
N CYS A 262 8.33 -10.28 3.81
CA CYS A 262 8.77 -11.61 3.39
C CYS A 262 7.70 -12.29 2.53
N ILE A 263 8.13 -13.20 1.65
CA ILE A 263 7.26 -14.02 0.82
C ILE A 263 7.57 -15.49 1.08
N HIS A 264 6.53 -16.26 1.36
CA HIS A 264 6.62 -17.68 1.67
C HIS A 264 5.69 -18.52 0.79
N PRO A 265 5.93 -19.83 0.68
CA PRO A 265 4.98 -20.75 0.06
C PRO A 265 3.57 -20.64 0.65
N GLY A 266 2.55 -20.80 -0.19
CA GLY A 266 1.15 -20.59 0.20
C GLY A 266 0.60 -21.54 1.27
N ASN A 267 1.29 -22.63 1.57
CA ASN A 267 0.98 -23.58 2.65
C ASN A 267 1.78 -23.32 3.94
N THR A 268 2.56 -22.26 4.00
CA THR A 268 3.36 -21.91 5.19
C THR A 268 2.45 -21.48 6.35
N ASN A 269 2.76 -21.95 7.55
CA ASN A 269 2.07 -21.47 8.75
C ASN A 269 2.55 -20.05 9.09
N GLU A 270 1.64 -19.08 9.05
CA GLU A 270 1.91 -17.66 9.32
C GLU A 270 2.69 -17.41 10.63
N GLN A 271 2.49 -18.24 11.66
CA GLN A 271 3.18 -18.11 12.96
C GLN A 271 4.69 -18.37 12.88
N LEU A 272 5.15 -19.09 11.86
CA LEU A 272 6.58 -19.39 11.68
C LEU A 272 7.33 -18.26 11.00
N THR A 273 6.63 -17.31 10.39
CA THR A 273 7.23 -16.23 9.58
C THR A 273 7.56 -14.98 10.40
N ALA A 274 6.90 -14.76 11.54
CA ALA A 274 7.07 -13.55 12.37
C ALA A 274 8.48 -13.40 12.94
N VAL A 275 8.94 -14.37 13.74
CA VAL A 275 10.25 -14.28 14.42
C VAL A 275 11.44 -14.20 13.45
N PRO A 276 11.51 -14.94 12.33
CA PRO A 276 12.54 -14.74 11.32
C PRO A 276 12.57 -13.29 10.78
N LEU A 277 11.42 -12.74 10.38
CA LEU A 277 11.34 -11.38 9.87
C LEU A 277 11.70 -10.33 10.94
N GLU A 278 11.28 -10.52 12.19
CA GLU A 278 11.68 -9.65 13.30
C GLU A 278 13.21 -9.64 13.51
N LYS A 279 13.88 -10.79 13.41
CA LYS A 279 15.34 -10.88 13.48
C LYS A 279 16.04 -10.12 12.37
N GLU A 280 15.51 -10.22 11.14
CA GLU A 280 16.02 -9.45 9.99
C GLU A 280 15.83 -7.96 10.21
N VAL A 281 14.67 -7.52 10.70
CA VAL A 281 14.39 -6.12 10.98
C VAL A 281 15.29 -5.59 12.11
N ILE A 282 15.50 -6.35 13.17
CA ILE A 282 16.46 -5.99 14.25
C ILE A 282 17.88 -5.79 13.68
N LYS A 283 18.32 -6.70 12.80
CA LYS A 283 19.62 -6.58 12.12
C LYS A 283 19.69 -5.37 11.21
N MET A 284 18.60 -5.08 10.50
CA MET A 284 18.50 -4.01 9.52
C MET A 284 18.45 -2.63 10.19
N THR A 285 17.62 -2.46 11.20
CA THR A 285 17.37 -1.18 11.90
C THR A 285 18.31 -0.91 13.05
N GLY A 286 18.96 -1.95 13.62
CA GLY A 286 19.72 -1.87 14.85
C GLY A 286 18.84 -1.72 16.11
N ASN A 287 17.52 -1.54 15.96
CA ASN A 287 16.62 -1.38 17.09
C ASN A 287 16.28 -2.75 17.70
N LYS A 288 16.67 -2.95 18.96
CA LYS A 288 16.42 -4.18 19.73
C LYS A 288 15.28 -4.03 20.74
N LYS A 289 14.76 -2.81 20.93
CA LYS A 289 13.72 -2.48 21.92
C LYS A 289 12.50 -1.93 21.20
N PHE A 290 11.47 -2.73 21.06
CA PHE A 290 10.21 -2.34 20.44
C PHE A 290 9.05 -3.15 21.01
N ILE A 291 7.84 -2.67 20.74
CA ILE A 291 6.60 -3.38 21.04
C ILE A 291 6.13 -4.10 19.76
N TYR A 292 6.10 -5.42 19.80
CA TYR A 292 5.49 -6.22 18.75
C TYR A 292 3.97 -6.20 18.88
N CYS A 293 3.25 -5.78 17.84
CA CYS A 293 1.79 -5.72 17.85
C CYS A 293 1.21 -6.56 16.70
N ALA A 294 0.37 -7.54 17.02
CA ALA A 294 -0.20 -8.45 16.02
C ALA A 294 -1.59 -8.98 16.40
N ASP A 295 -2.23 -9.70 15.46
CA ASP A 295 -3.51 -10.36 15.68
C ASP A 295 -3.38 -11.68 16.48
N ALA A 296 -4.51 -12.23 16.89
CA ALA A 296 -4.61 -13.47 17.68
C ALA A 296 -3.96 -14.69 16.99
N GLY A 297 -3.99 -14.74 15.65
CA GLY A 297 -3.35 -15.77 14.85
C GLY A 297 -1.82 -15.76 14.96
N LEU A 298 -1.24 -14.60 15.23
CA LEU A 298 0.21 -14.33 15.29
C LEU A 298 0.71 -14.17 16.73
N GLY A 299 0.04 -14.74 17.70
CA GLY A 299 0.34 -14.69 19.13
C GLY A 299 0.70 -16.02 19.76
N SER A 300 1.46 -16.90 19.09
CA SER A 300 1.92 -18.18 19.63
C SER A 300 2.90 -18.00 20.81
N TYR A 301 3.11 -19.06 21.57
CA TYR A 301 4.08 -19.07 22.66
C TYR A 301 5.47 -18.57 22.23
N ASN A 302 5.97 -19.08 21.12
CA ASN A 302 7.32 -18.75 20.65
C ASN A 302 7.46 -17.27 20.26
N ILE A 303 6.44 -16.69 19.64
CA ILE A 303 6.42 -15.27 19.28
C ILE A 303 6.39 -14.41 20.55
N ARG A 304 5.47 -14.70 21.49
CA ARG A 304 5.41 -13.95 22.76
C ARG A 304 6.69 -14.11 23.56
N LYS A 305 7.26 -15.33 23.65
CA LYS A 305 8.51 -15.59 24.37
C LYS A 305 9.70 -14.87 23.74
N PHE A 306 9.78 -14.80 22.40
CA PHE A 306 10.81 -14.01 21.72
C PHE A 306 10.69 -12.52 22.07
N ASN A 307 9.45 -12.00 22.13
CA ASN A 307 9.18 -10.62 22.46
C ASN A 307 9.06 -10.32 23.97
N ASP A 308 9.28 -11.32 24.81
CA ASP A 308 9.43 -11.21 26.27
C ASP A 308 10.90 -11.07 26.69
N MET A 309 11.83 -11.06 25.72
CA MET A 309 13.27 -11.03 25.96
C MET A 309 13.93 -9.82 25.31
N GLY A 310 15.09 -9.41 25.84
CA GLY A 310 15.95 -8.40 25.21
C GLY A 310 15.39 -6.98 25.24
N GLY A 311 14.49 -6.68 26.17
CA GLY A 311 13.88 -5.36 26.31
C GLY A 311 12.77 -5.08 25.29
N ARG A 312 12.28 -6.12 24.61
CA ARG A 312 11.08 -6.07 23.78
C ARG A 312 9.82 -6.28 24.59
N ALA A 313 8.70 -5.91 24.01
CA ALA A 313 7.39 -6.21 24.55
C ALA A 313 6.44 -6.67 23.44
N TYR A 314 5.28 -7.16 23.82
CA TYR A 314 4.25 -7.54 22.84
C TYR A 314 2.87 -7.08 23.27
N ILE A 315 2.03 -6.79 22.28
CA ILE A 315 0.59 -6.57 22.40
C ILE A 315 -0.08 -7.45 21.35
N VAL A 316 -0.78 -8.50 21.78
CA VAL A 316 -1.38 -9.45 20.85
C VAL A 316 -2.86 -9.59 21.18
N THR A 317 -3.72 -9.56 20.15
CA THR A 317 -5.15 -9.84 20.33
C THR A 317 -5.34 -11.21 20.99
N GLN A 318 -6.18 -11.27 22.01
CA GLN A 318 -6.46 -12.48 22.77
C GLN A 318 -7.95 -12.82 22.68
N SER A 319 -8.27 -14.00 22.15
CA SER A 319 -9.66 -14.45 22.13
C SER A 319 -10.13 -14.78 23.54
N VAL A 320 -11.16 -14.10 24.04
CA VAL A 320 -11.76 -14.37 25.36
C VAL A 320 -12.29 -15.80 25.44
N LYS A 321 -12.82 -16.35 24.32
CA LYS A 321 -13.31 -17.74 24.25
C LYS A 321 -12.22 -18.77 24.52
N LYS A 322 -10.96 -18.45 24.24
CA LYS A 322 -9.79 -19.35 24.40
C LYS A 322 -9.08 -19.21 25.76
N LEU A 323 -9.52 -18.28 26.62
CA LEU A 323 -8.98 -18.11 27.97
C LEU A 323 -9.36 -19.31 28.86
N GLY A 324 -8.53 -19.56 29.89
CA GLY A 324 -8.86 -20.53 30.95
C GLY A 324 -10.11 -20.13 31.74
N GLN A 325 -10.77 -21.10 32.39
CA GLN A 325 -12.03 -20.83 33.06
C GLN A 325 -11.89 -19.80 34.19
N GLU A 326 -10.83 -19.89 34.98
CA GLU A 326 -10.53 -18.93 36.07
C GLU A 326 -10.48 -17.49 35.58
N ILE A 327 -9.84 -17.24 34.43
CA ILE A 327 -9.75 -15.90 33.83
C ILE A 327 -11.12 -15.49 33.28
N LYS A 328 -11.88 -16.41 32.66
CA LYS A 328 -13.24 -16.14 32.18
C LYS A 328 -14.18 -15.73 33.33
N ASP A 329 -14.06 -16.38 34.48
CA ASP A 329 -14.87 -16.05 35.65
C ASP A 329 -14.58 -14.61 36.14
N ILE A 330 -13.31 -14.18 36.09
CA ILE A 330 -12.93 -12.79 36.37
C ILE A 330 -13.45 -11.85 35.29
N VAL A 331 -13.39 -12.22 34.00
CA VAL A 331 -13.92 -11.41 32.88
C VAL A 331 -15.41 -11.19 33.01
N PHE A 332 -16.18 -12.22 33.34
CA PHE A 332 -17.64 -12.13 33.42
C PHE A 332 -18.14 -11.60 34.75
N ASN A 333 -17.26 -11.46 35.75
CA ASN A 333 -17.60 -10.79 36.99
C ASN A 333 -17.90 -9.31 36.72
N ASP A 334 -19.08 -8.87 37.12
CA ASP A 334 -19.66 -7.54 36.84
C ASP A 334 -18.87 -6.37 37.45
N SER A 335 -18.14 -6.63 38.55
CA SER A 335 -17.40 -5.61 39.29
C SER A 335 -15.97 -5.36 38.78
N ASN A 336 -15.36 -4.29 39.23
CA ASN A 336 -13.96 -3.91 38.98
C ASN A 336 -13.63 -3.58 37.51
N TYR A 337 -14.64 -3.12 36.76
CA TYR A 337 -14.42 -2.45 35.49
C TYR A 337 -14.27 -0.95 35.68
N ARG A 338 -13.51 -0.31 34.78
CA ARG A 338 -13.34 1.14 34.71
C ARG A 338 -13.61 1.65 33.31
N LEU A 339 -14.10 2.87 33.18
CA LEU A 339 -14.26 3.53 31.88
C LEU A 339 -12.90 3.93 31.31
N LEU A 340 -12.68 3.67 30.03
CA LEU A 340 -11.40 3.98 29.37
C LEU A 340 -11.18 5.49 29.21
N SER A 341 -12.25 6.29 29.14
CA SER A 341 -12.17 7.74 28.96
C SER A 341 -11.64 8.49 30.20
N ASN A 342 -12.11 8.12 31.40
CA ASN A 342 -11.87 8.88 32.64
C ASN A 342 -11.47 8.04 33.86
N ASP A 343 -11.35 6.72 33.69
CA ASP A 343 -10.98 5.75 34.72
C ASP A 343 -12.00 5.59 35.87
N ASP A 344 -13.23 6.09 35.70
CA ASP A 344 -14.30 5.92 36.68
C ASP A 344 -14.74 4.46 36.78
N ALA A 345 -15.07 4.03 38.00
CA ALA A 345 -15.59 2.68 38.24
C ALA A 345 -16.97 2.52 37.59
N ILE A 346 -17.17 1.39 36.93
CA ILE A 346 -18.42 1.03 36.27
C ILE A 346 -18.68 -0.47 36.35
N THR A 347 -19.94 -0.87 36.27
CA THR A 347 -20.31 -2.29 36.17
C THR A 347 -20.70 -2.65 34.74
N LEU A 348 -20.51 -3.92 34.35
CA LEU A 348 -20.99 -4.42 33.04
C LEU A 348 -22.52 -4.32 32.91
N LYS A 349 -23.22 -4.43 34.03
CA LYS A 349 -24.68 -4.27 34.06
C LYS A 349 -25.08 -2.86 33.65
N GLU A 350 -24.42 -1.84 34.20
CA GLU A 350 -24.64 -0.43 33.84
C GLU A 350 -24.28 -0.20 32.37
N MET A 351 -23.09 -0.68 31.90
CA MET A 351 -22.69 -0.56 30.51
C MET A 351 -23.74 -1.13 29.53
N ARG A 352 -24.42 -2.21 29.90
CA ARG A 352 -25.45 -2.85 29.07
C ARG A 352 -26.74 -2.03 28.98
N THR A 353 -27.00 -1.07 29.89
CA THR A 353 -28.20 -0.22 29.88
C THR A 353 -28.08 0.96 28.92
N PHE A 354 -26.89 1.40 28.58
CA PHE A 354 -26.67 2.57 27.73
C PHE A 354 -27.26 2.38 26.33
N ASN A 355 -27.85 3.46 25.81
CA ASN A 355 -28.59 3.44 24.56
C ASN A 355 -28.15 4.61 23.66
N LYS A 356 -27.88 4.32 22.38
CA LYS A 356 -27.49 5.31 21.35
C LYS A 356 -28.54 6.40 21.10
N LYS A 357 -29.80 6.19 21.51
CA LYS A 357 -30.90 7.16 21.36
C LYS A 357 -30.98 8.16 22.52
N ASP A 358 -30.29 7.90 23.61
CA ASP A 358 -30.26 8.78 24.77
C ASP A 358 -29.05 9.72 24.65
N ALA A 359 -29.35 11.00 24.40
CA ALA A 359 -28.31 12.02 24.22
C ALA A 359 -27.43 12.20 25.49
N ASN A 360 -27.97 11.98 26.68
CA ASN A 360 -27.23 12.11 27.93
C ASN A 360 -26.22 11.00 28.14
N ASN A 361 -26.46 9.81 27.59
CA ASN A 361 -25.63 8.62 27.74
C ASN A 361 -24.87 8.25 26.45
N LEU A 362 -24.93 9.08 25.42
CA LEU A 362 -24.28 8.76 24.11
C LEU A 362 -22.77 8.64 24.23
N SER A 363 -22.12 9.43 25.08
CA SER A 363 -20.66 9.32 25.33
C SER A 363 -20.33 7.98 25.95
N LEU A 364 -21.08 7.54 26.96
CA LEU A 364 -20.90 6.26 27.66
C LEU A 364 -21.25 5.06 26.76
N TYR A 365 -22.25 5.21 25.89
CA TYR A 365 -22.56 4.18 24.87
C TYR A 365 -21.40 3.94 23.91
N ASN A 366 -20.64 4.97 23.57
CA ASN A 366 -19.47 4.89 22.68
C ASN A 366 -18.18 4.56 23.42
N ASP A 367 -18.15 4.57 24.74
CA ASP A 367 -16.99 4.30 25.55
C ASP A 367 -16.74 2.79 25.73
N PHE A 368 -15.60 2.46 26.33
CA PHE A 368 -15.22 1.11 26.68
C PHE A 368 -15.07 0.99 28.19
N ALA A 369 -15.63 -0.06 28.77
CA ALA A 369 -15.23 -0.50 30.08
C ALA A 369 -14.04 -1.44 29.98
N TYR A 370 -13.02 -1.29 30.81
CA TYR A 370 -11.83 -2.17 30.78
C TYR A 370 -11.50 -2.76 32.16
N LYS A 371 -10.78 -3.89 32.13
CA LYS A 371 -10.25 -4.58 33.31
C LYS A 371 -8.89 -5.16 32.97
N VAL A 372 -7.90 -4.99 33.83
CA VAL A 372 -6.56 -5.58 33.73
C VAL A 372 -6.47 -6.80 34.62
N ILE A 373 -6.09 -7.94 34.08
CA ILE A 373 -6.03 -9.22 34.79
C ILE A 373 -4.61 -9.79 34.68
N PRO A 374 -3.84 -9.84 35.77
CA PRO A 374 -2.57 -10.57 35.80
C PRO A 374 -2.84 -12.07 35.56
N ALA A 375 -2.08 -12.67 34.65
CA ALA A 375 -2.30 -14.06 34.26
C ALA A 375 -0.99 -14.81 34.03
N SER A 376 -0.89 -16.00 34.60
CA SER A 376 0.14 -16.99 34.26
C SER A 376 -0.49 -18.01 33.32
N THR A 377 -0.21 -17.85 32.02
CA THR A 377 -0.88 -18.66 30.99
C THR A 377 0.02 -19.78 30.48
N ALA A 378 -0.43 -21.02 30.61
CA ALA A 378 0.21 -22.17 30.01
C ALA A 378 -0.17 -22.27 28.51
N MET A 379 0.81 -22.19 27.62
CA MET A 379 0.63 -22.21 26.17
C MET A 379 1.40 -23.37 25.53
N ASP A 380 0.91 -23.86 24.41
CA ASP A 380 1.58 -24.87 23.57
C ASP A 380 2.87 -24.28 22.98
N THR A 381 4.00 -24.95 23.26
CA THR A 381 5.33 -24.51 22.76
C THR A 381 5.60 -24.95 21.31
N GLY A 382 4.74 -25.81 20.75
CA GLY A 382 4.97 -26.49 19.47
C GLY A 382 5.92 -27.69 19.55
N LEU A 383 6.50 -27.94 20.75
CA LEU A 383 7.37 -29.09 20.98
C LEU A 383 6.60 -30.25 21.61
N TYR A 384 7.16 -31.44 21.52
CA TYR A 384 6.61 -32.63 22.16
C TYR A 384 7.57 -33.13 23.24
N GLU A 385 7.02 -33.52 24.39
CA GLU A 385 7.72 -34.20 25.48
C GLU A 385 7.17 -35.62 25.68
N GLU A 386 8.00 -36.53 26.13
CA GLU A 386 7.56 -37.89 26.50
C GLU A 386 7.08 -37.87 27.94
N LYS A 387 5.80 -38.18 28.10
CA LYS A 387 5.20 -38.32 29.43
C LYS A 387 5.00 -39.80 29.75
N VAL A 388 5.65 -40.24 30.82
CA VAL A 388 5.46 -41.62 31.36
C VAL A 388 4.28 -41.61 32.32
N TYR A 389 3.29 -42.41 32.05
CA TYR A 389 2.11 -42.56 32.89
C TYR A 389 2.34 -43.63 33.99
N LYS A 390 1.55 -43.59 35.06
CA LYS A 390 1.65 -44.51 36.19
C LYS A 390 1.58 -46.02 35.83
N ASN A 391 1.06 -46.33 34.67
CA ASN A 391 0.98 -47.66 34.10
C ASN A 391 2.20 -48.07 33.24
N GLY A 392 3.29 -47.27 33.29
CA GLY A 392 4.53 -47.52 32.53
C GLY A 392 4.47 -47.16 31.04
N ARG A 393 3.31 -46.74 30.52
CA ARG A 393 3.19 -46.33 29.11
C ARG A 393 3.75 -44.95 28.88
N THR A 394 4.56 -44.78 27.84
CA THR A 394 5.07 -43.50 27.37
C THR A 394 4.20 -42.97 26.26
N LYS A 395 3.81 -41.71 26.34
CA LYS A 395 3.04 -41.02 25.28
C LYS A 395 3.69 -39.68 25.01
N LYS A 396 3.89 -39.34 23.73
CA LYS A 396 4.25 -38.00 23.30
C LYS A 396 3.09 -37.04 23.55
N VAL A 397 3.30 -36.02 24.38
CA VAL A 397 2.34 -34.95 24.66
C VAL A 397 2.95 -33.62 24.26
N LYS A 398 2.11 -32.65 23.93
CA LYS A 398 2.58 -31.32 23.63
C LYS A 398 3.16 -30.65 24.89
N ALA A 399 4.39 -30.20 24.79
CA ALA A 399 5.04 -29.44 25.87
C ALA A 399 4.37 -28.08 26.04
N LYS A 400 4.17 -27.68 27.29
CA LYS A 400 3.59 -26.38 27.63
C LYS A 400 4.63 -25.49 28.29
N GLY A 401 4.70 -24.23 27.82
CA GLY A 401 5.48 -23.16 28.46
C GLY A 401 4.53 -22.18 29.16
N THR A 402 4.98 -21.64 30.30
CA THR A 402 4.21 -20.60 31.02
C THR A 402 4.73 -19.22 30.67
N LEU A 403 3.80 -18.30 30.43
CA LEU A 403 4.07 -16.86 30.25
C LEU A 403 3.34 -16.08 31.33
N HIS A 404 4.08 -15.16 31.98
CA HIS A 404 3.52 -14.16 32.87
C HIS A 404 3.16 -12.93 32.02
N GLN A 405 1.88 -12.56 32.03
CA GLN A 405 1.37 -11.51 31.18
C GLN A 405 0.14 -10.85 31.80
N TYR A 406 -0.24 -9.71 31.28
CA TYR A 406 -1.52 -9.08 31.57
C TYR A 406 -2.51 -9.36 30.45
N ILE A 407 -3.75 -9.68 30.83
CA ILE A 407 -4.88 -9.74 29.92
C ILE A 407 -5.71 -8.47 30.16
N ILE A 408 -5.71 -7.56 29.19
CA ILE A 408 -6.56 -6.37 29.24
C ILE A 408 -7.82 -6.69 28.46
N VAL A 409 -8.93 -6.76 29.19
CA VAL A 409 -10.24 -7.05 28.62
C VAL A 409 -11.02 -5.75 28.52
N THR A 410 -11.65 -5.51 27.38
CA THR A 410 -12.59 -4.41 27.19
C THR A 410 -13.98 -4.92 26.89
N PHE A 411 -14.99 -4.15 27.30
CA PHE A 411 -16.38 -4.35 26.95
C PHE A 411 -16.93 -3.05 26.34
N SER A 412 -17.65 -3.17 25.21
CA SER A 412 -18.33 -2.05 24.55
C SER A 412 -19.78 -2.39 24.25
N ARG A 413 -20.69 -1.52 24.68
CA ARG A 413 -22.12 -1.63 24.38
C ARG A 413 -22.38 -1.57 22.89
N LYS A 414 -21.74 -0.65 22.19
CA LYS A 414 -21.81 -0.49 20.74
C LYS A 414 -21.38 -1.76 20.00
N MET A 415 -20.27 -2.36 20.42
CA MET A 415 -19.76 -3.60 19.82
C MET A 415 -20.69 -4.78 20.10
N MET A 416 -21.26 -4.85 21.32
CA MET A 416 -22.23 -5.88 21.67
C MET A 416 -23.46 -5.83 20.74
N GLU A 417 -24.03 -4.67 20.49
CA GLU A 417 -25.17 -4.51 19.57
C GLU A 417 -24.81 -4.90 18.14
N TYR A 418 -23.62 -4.50 17.69
CA TYR A 418 -23.13 -4.85 16.36
C TYR A 418 -23.00 -6.36 16.18
N GLN A 419 -22.39 -7.06 17.14
CA GLN A 419 -22.21 -8.51 17.11
C GLN A 419 -23.55 -9.24 17.17
N ARG A 420 -24.52 -8.77 17.96
CA ARG A 420 -25.89 -9.29 18.00
C ARG A 420 -26.60 -9.15 16.66
N THR A 421 -26.48 -8.01 16.01
CA THR A 421 -27.05 -7.78 14.67
C THR A 421 -26.46 -8.73 13.63
N ILE A 422 -25.13 -9.00 13.69
CA ILE A 422 -24.49 -10.00 12.82
C ILE A 422 -25.05 -11.40 13.10
N ARG A 423 -25.14 -11.79 14.37
CA ARG A 423 -25.67 -13.10 14.78
C ARG A 423 -27.11 -13.28 14.36
N GLU A 424 -27.97 -12.27 14.53
CA GLU A 424 -29.36 -12.31 14.05
C GLU A 424 -29.44 -12.64 12.55
N ARG A 425 -28.62 -11.99 11.73
CA ARG A 425 -28.54 -12.29 10.30
C ARG A 425 -28.04 -13.72 10.02
N GLN A 426 -27.12 -14.24 10.84
CA GLN A 426 -26.66 -15.62 10.73
C GLN A 426 -27.76 -16.60 11.14
N LEU A 427 -28.52 -16.32 12.20
CA LEU A 427 -29.65 -17.11 12.65
C LEU A 427 -30.78 -17.14 11.62
N GLU A 428 -31.08 -16.01 10.97
CA GLU A 428 -32.04 -15.97 9.86
C GLU A 428 -31.62 -16.90 8.70
N ARG A 429 -30.34 -16.94 8.39
CA ARG A 429 -29.79 -17.88 7.38
C ARG A 429 -29.86 -19.33 7.88
N ALA A 430 -29.55 -19.58 9.15
CA ALA A 430 -29.66 -20.91 9.76
C ALA A 430 -31.11 -21.42 9.74
N LYS A 431 -32.12 -20.58 10.07
CA LYS A 431 -33.55 -20.91 9.94
C LYS A 431 -33.95 -21.30 8.52
N LYS A 432 -33.35 -20.68 7.50
CA LYS A 432 -33.60 -21.07 6.09
C LYS A 432 -33.05 -22.46 5.80
N LEU A 433 -31.93 -22.87 6.41
CA LEU A 433 -31.36 -24.20 6.25
C LEU A 433 -32.25 -25.30 6.89
N LEU A 434 -32.99 -24.98 7.96
CA LEU A 434 -33.93 -25.94 8.58
C LEU A 434 -35.03 -26.40 7.61
N ARG A 435 -35.31 -25.61 6.55
CA ARG A 435 -36.31 -25.99 5.54
C ARG A 435 -35.78 -26.97 4.48
N LEU A 436 -34.47 -27.27 4.50
CA LEU A 436 -33.82 -28.17 3.56
C LEU A 436 -33.81 -29.60 4.13
N LYS A 437 -33.99 -30.59 3.27
CA LYS A 437 -34.01 -32.04 3.68
C LYS A 437 -32.67 -32.51 4.23
N ASP A 438 -31.55 -31.87 3.84
CA ASP A 438 -30.21 -32.28 4.25
C ASP A 438 -29.25 -31.07 4.33
N PRO A 439 -29.20 -30.35 5.47
CA PRO A 439 -28.33 -29.19 5.64
C PRO A 439 -26.83 -29.53 5.59
N GLU A 440 -26.45 -30.80 5.83
CA GLU A 440 -25.03 -31.20 5.88
C GLU A 440 -24.38 -31.30 4.50
N LYS A 441 -25.19 -31.48 3.44
CA LYS A 441 -24.69 -31.49 2.06
C LYS A 441 -24.19 -30.14 1.56
N ILE A 442 -24.50 -29.04 2.27
CA ILE A 442 -24.03 -27.71 1.89
C ILE A 442 -22.56 -27.55 2.31
N LYS A 443 -21.72 -27.08 1.38
CA LYS A 443 -20.29 -26.86 1.61
C LYS A 443 -20.06 -25.91 2.80
N LYS A 444 -19.18 -26.31 3.74
CA LYS A 444 -18.81 -25.51 4.91
C LYS A 444 -18.11 -24.21 4.47
N GLY A 445 -18.56 -23.08 4.98
CA GLY A 445 -17.95 -21.76 4.78
C GLY A 445 -17.20 -21.27 6.02
N PRO A 446 -16.41 -20.19 5.93
CA PRO A 446 -15.57 -19.70 7.04
C PRO A 446 -16.37 -19.27 8.27
N ASN A 447 -17.65 -18.89 8.11
CA ASN A 447 -18.58 -18.59 9.21
C ASN A 447 -19.78 -19.53 9.17
N ASP A 448 -19.50 -20.82 9.35
CA ASP A 448 -20.51 -21.88 9.22
C ASP A 448 -21.68 -21.67 10.17
N ILE A 449 -22.81 -21.29 9.59
CA ILE A 449 -24.06 -21.03 10.34
C ILE A 449 -24.69 -22.30 10.91
N ARG A 450 -24.28 -23.51 10.45
CA ARG A 450 -24.76 -24.80 10.95
C ARG A 450 -24.37 -25.06 12.40
N ARG A 451 -23.37 -24.34 12.95
CA ARG A 451 -23.02 -24.39 14.37
C ARG A 451 -24.19 -24.03 15.29
N PHE A 452 -25.21 -23.35 14.75
CA PHE A 452 -26.46 -23.04 15.45
C PHE A 452 -27.56 -24.06 15.24
N LEU A 453 -27.26 -25.17 14.55
CA LEU A 453 -28.21 -26.25 14.31
C LEU A 453 -27.81 -27.49 15.14
N LYS A 454 -28.80 -28.09 15.83
CA LYS A 454 -28.65 -29.32 16.59
C LYS A 454 -29.58 -30.37 16.01
N ASN A 455 -29.05 -31.57 15.73
CA ASN A 455 -29.89 -32.71 15.36
C ASN A 455 -30.51 -33.29 16.61
N THR A 456 -31.84 -33.44 16.64
CA THR A 456 -32.61 -33.97 17.78
C THR A 456 -32.93 -35.45 17.66
N SER A 457 -32.65 -36.10 16.51
CA SER A 457 -32.94 -37.49 16.25
C SER A 457 -31.69 -38.19 15.74
N SER A 458 -31.44 -39.45 16.20
CA SER A 458 -30.38 -40.30 15.70
C SER A 458 -30.69 -40.90 14.34
N ASP A 459 -31.97 -41.14 14.03
CA ASP A 459 -32.41 -41.93 12.88
C ASP A 459 -32.96 -41.11 11.71
N THR A 460 -33.33 -39.86 11.95
CA THR A 460 -33.83 -38.92 10.93
C THR A 460 -33.20 -37.57 11.09
N ALA A 461 -32.87 -36.90 9.98
CA ALA A 461 -32.30 -35.55 9.98
C ALA A 461 -33.34 -34.52 10.44
N ASN A 462 -33.55 -34.42 11.75
CA ASN A 462 -34.45 -33.43 12.36
C ASN A 462 -33.62 -32.37 13.09
N TYR A 463 -33.40 -31.23 12.43
CA TYR A 463 -32.58 -30.12 12.93
C TYR A 463 -33.44 -29.05 13.56
N VAL A 464 -33.00 -28.55 14.71
CA VAL A 464 -33.57 -27.39 15.41
C VAL A 464 -32.47 -26.35 15.71
N LEU A 465 -32.86 -25.14 16.07
CA LEU A 465 -31.89 -24.15 16.56
C LEU A 465 -31.34 -24.58 17.91
N ASP A 466 -30.03 -24.60 18.04
CA ASP A 466 -29.31 -24.86 19.30
C ASP A 466 -29.29 -23.58 20.16
N MET A 467 -30.32 -23.44 21.01
CA MET A 467 -30.46 -22.28 21.89
C MET A 467 -29.32 -22.18 22.91
N ASP A 468 -28.82 -23.34 23.39
CA ASP A 468 -27.72 -23.38 24.35
C ASP A 468 -26.45 -22.80 23.72
N LYS A 469 -26.16 -23.17 22.48
CA LYS A 469 -25.03 -22.62 21.72
C LYS A 469 -25.16 -21.14 21.42
N ILE A 470 -26.37 -20.67 21.13
CA ILE A 470 -26.67 -19.26 20.90
C ILE A 470 -26.41 -18.46 22.18
N HIS A 471 -26.98 -18.90 23.33
CA HIS A 471 -26.79 -18.25 24.62
C HIS A 471 -25.31 -18.31 25.07
N GLU A 472 -24.60 -19.39 24.77
CA GLU A 472 -23.16 -19.47 25.04
C GLU A 472 -22.40 -18.41 24.26
N GLU A 473 -22.68 -18.22 22.97
CA GLU A 473 -22.00 -17.20 22.15
C GLU A 473 -22.38 -15.77 22.59
N GLU A 474 -23.59 -15.53 23.05
CA GLU A 474 -24.07 -14.23 23.54
C GLU A 474 -23.30 -13.69 24.74
N LYS A 475 -22.77 -14.58 25.59
CA LYS A 475 -21.96 -14.20 26.75
C LYS A 475 -20.71 -13.40 26.38
N TYR A 476 -20.18 -13.63 25.17
CA TYR A 476 -18.95 -13.02 24.70
C TYR A 476 -19.17 -11.71 23.91
N ASP A 477 -20.43 -11.34 23.65
CA ASP A 477 -20.74 -10.14 22.89
C ASP A 477 -20.24 -8.87 23.60
N GLY A 478 -19.62 -8.00 22.82
CA GLY A 478 -19.05 -6.73 23.29
C GLY A 478 -17.67 -6.86 23.91
N PHE A 479 -17.17 -8.09 24.19
CA PHE A 479 -15.86 -8.29 24.75
C PHE A 479 -14.77 -8.36 23.68
N TYR A 480 -13.65 -7.70 23.99
CA TYR A 480 -12.40 -7.79 23.27
C TYR A 480 -11.26 -7.88 24.28
N ALA A 481 -10.18 -8.54 23.96
CA ALA A 481 -9.04 -8.63 24.85
C ALA A 481 -7.71 -8.59 24.11
N VAL A 482 -6.69 -8.07 24.78
CA VAL A 482 -5.29 -8.15 24.38
C VAL A 482 -4.47 -8.79 25.49
N ALA A 483 -3.41 -9.48 25.11
CA ALA A 483 -2.40 -10.01 26.02
C ALA A 483 -1.10 -9.23 25.82
N THR A 484 -0.44 -8.86 26.91
CA THR A 484 0.80 -8.07 26.90
C THR A 484 1.68 -8.40 28.10
N ASN A 485 2.99 -8.18 27.97
CA ASN A 485 3.94 -8.19 29.08
C ASN A 485 4.30 -6.78 29.56
N LEU A 486 3.65 -5.73 29.03
CA LEU A 486 3.80 -4.33 29.45
C LEU A 486 3.02 -4.06 30.73
N ASP A 487 3.58 -3.23 31.59
CA ASP A 487 2.96 -2.70 32.82
C ASP A 487 2.54 -1.21 32.64
N ASP A 488 2.31 -0.80 31.40
CA ASP A 488 1.84 0.54 31.06
C ASP A 488 0.33 0.68 31.27
N SER A 489 -0.19 1.92 31.16
CA SER A 489 -1.62 2.16 31.30
C SER A 489 -2.43 1.36 30.25
N ALA A 490 -3.57 0.81 30.67
CA ALA A 490 -4.45 0.10 29.75
C ALA A 490 -4.87 0.97 28.55
N LYS A 491 -5.00 2.28 28.76
CA LYS A 491 -5.34 3.25 27.70
C LYS A 491 -4.26 3.30 26.62
N ASP A 492 -2.99 3.39 27.01
CA ASP A 492 -1.88 3.47 26.05
C ASP A 492 -1.69 2.14 25.30
N ILE A 493 -1.78 1.01 26.00
CA ILE A 493 -1.70 -0.33 25.40
C ILE A 493 -2.83 -0.53 24.37
N LEU A 494 -4.07 -0.15 24.72
CA LEU A 494 -5.22 -0.27 23.83
C LEU A 494 -5.14 0.69 22.64
N ALA A 495 -4.59 1.90 22.81
CA ALA A 495 -4.35 2.83 21.73
C ALA A 495 -3.36 2.27 20.70
N VAL A 496 -2.27 1.61 21.18
CA VAL A 496 -1.34 0.89 20.29
C VAL A 496 -2.06 -0.25 19.57
N ALA A 497 -2.83 -1.08 20.30
CA ALA A 497 -3.57 -2.19 19.70
C ALA A 497 -4.58 -1.73 18.62
N GLN A 498 -5.25 -0.60 18.84
CA GLN A 498 -6.20 -0.03 17.88
C GLN A 498 -5.52 0.39 16.58
N ASN A 499 -4.30 0.93 16.61
CA ASN A 499 -3.58 1.36 15.42
C ASN A 499 -3.19 0.20 14.47
N ARG A 500 -3.41 -1.04 14.86
CA ARG A 500 -3.19 -2.22 14.00
C ARG A 500 -3.99 -2.18 12.69
N TYR A 501 -5.13 -1.47 12.65
CA TYR A 501 -5.88 -1.32 11.39
C TYR A 501 -5.04 -0.77 10.23
N LYS A 502 -3.95 -0.03 10.52
CA LYS A 502 -3.07 0.54 9.48
C LYS A 502 -2.40 -0.53 8.61
N ILE A 503 -2.09 -1.71 9.18
CA ILE A 503 -1.50 -2.80 8.38
C ILE A 503 -2.56 -3.48 7.51
N GLU A 504 -3.78 -3.62 8.01
CA GLU A 504 -4.91 -4.10 7.21
C GLU A 504 -5.19 -3.16 6.03
N ASP A 505 -5.06 -1.84 6.27
CA ASP A 505 -5.18 -0.82 5.24
C ASP A 505 -4.06 -0.90 4.20
N CYS A 506 -2.82 -1.18 4.61
CA CYS A 506 -1.71 -1.45 3.69
C CYS A 506 -2.02 -2.63 2.75
N PHE A 507 -2.53 -3.74 3.27
CA PHE A 507 -2.94 -4.86 2.45
C PHE A 507 -4.13 -4.55 1.54
N ARG A 508 -5.10 -3.78 2.03
CA ARG A 508 -6.22 -3.32 1.22
C ARG A 508 -5.73 -2.47 0.04
N ILE A 509 -4.80 -1.54 0.28
CA ILE A 509 -4.19 -0.71 -0.77
C ILE A 509 -3.49 -1.59 -1.81
N MET A 510 -2.65 -2.52 -1.37
CA MET A 510 -1.94 -3.42 -2.28
C MET A 510 -2.88 -4.28 -3.12
N LYS A 511 -3.94 -4.82 -2.52
CA LYS A 511 -4.90 -5.72 -3.18
C LYS A 511 -5.88 -4.99 -4.10
N THR A 512 -6.33 -3.79 -3.71
CA THR A 512 -7.44 -3.08 -4.38
C THR A 512 -6.97 -1.93 -5.25
N ASN A 513 -6.03 -1.11 -4.75
CA ASN A 513 -5.59 0.08 -5.46
C ASN A 513 -4.41 -0.20 -6.40
N PHE A 514 -3.49 -1.08 -5.97
CA PHE A 514 -2.31 -1.44 -6.74
C PHE A 514 -2.50 -2.73 -7.55
N ASP A 515 -3.62 -3.40 -7.40
CA ASP A 515 -3.97 -4.61 -8.12
C ASP A 515 -2.80 -5.62 -8.15
N ALA A 516 -2.20 -5.86 -6.95
CA ALA A 516 -1.02 -6.73 -6.82
C ALA A 516 -1.32 -8.20 -7.17
N ARG A 517 -2.55 -8.53 -7.49
CA ARG A 517 -3.07 -9.84 -7.88
C ARG A 517 -4.13 -9.70 -8.99
N PRO A 518 -4.29 -10.70 -9.86
CA PRO A 518 -3.52 -11.94 -9.94
C PRO A 518 -2.07 -11.70 -10.38
N VAL A 519 -1.16 -12.60 -9.97
CA VAL A 519 0.25 -12.54 -10.36
C VAL A 519 0.49 -13.41 -11.59
N PHE A 520 1.02 -12.82 -12.65
CA PHE A 520 1.25 -13.50 -13.95
C PHE A 520 2.68 -14.01 -14.15
N LEU A 521 3.50 -14.02 -13.10
CA LEU A 521 4.87 -14.51 -13.12
C LEU A 521 4.93 -15.96 -12.63
N ARG A 522 5.91 -16.73 -13.16
CA ARG A 522 6.05 -18.15 -12.83
C ARG A 522 7.26 -18.45 -11.96
N LYS A 523 8.41 -17.79 -12.23
CA LYS A 523 9.65 -18.04 -11.51
C LYS A 523 9.60 -17.45 -10.10
N PRO A 524 10.01 -18.20 -9.05
CA PRO A 524 9.99 -17.74 -7.67
C PRO A 524 10.70 -16.40 -7.45
N GLU A 525 11.88 -16.21 -8.01
CA GLU A 525 12.67 -14.98 -7.93
C GLU A 525 11.92 -13.78 -8.53
N ARG A 526 11.18 -13.97 -9.62
CA ARG A 526 10.40 -12.91 -10.26
C ARG A 526 9.12 -12.61 -9.52
N ILE A 527 8.53 -13.61 -8.86
CA ILE A 527 7.38 -13.43 -7.97
C ILE A 527 7.80 -12.57 -6.78
N ARG A 528 8.93 -12.89 -6.10
CA ARG A 528 9.45 -12.08 -5.00
C ARG A 528 9.77 -10.65 -5.44
N ALA A 529 10.42 -10.48 -6.58
CA ALA A 529 10.71 -9.16 -7.14
C ALA A 529 9.44 -8.35 -7.47
N HIS A 530 8.37 -9.00 -7.94
CA HIS A 530 7.07 -8.33 -8.14
C HIS A 530 6.55 -7.75 -6.83
N PHE A 531 6.59 -8.52 -5.74
CA PHE A 531 6.14 -8.03 -4.44
C PHE A 531 7.07 -6.96 -3.86
N LEU A 532 8.38 -6.99 -4.15
CA LEU A 532 9.30 -5.89 -3.82
C LEU A 532 8.92 -4.59 -4.55
N ILE A 533 8.50 -4.65 -5.80
CA ILE A 533 7.97 -3.48 -6.52
C ILE A 533 6.67 -3.00 -5.90
N CYS A 534 5.75 -3.90 -5.54
CA CYS A 534 4.50 -3.54 -4.85
C CYS A 534 4.78 -2.93 -3.47
N TYR A 535 5.75 -3.47 -2.73
CA TYR A 535 6.23 -2.92 -1.47
C TYR A 535 6.82 -1.51 -1.65
N THR A 536 7.66 -1.30 -2.66
CA THR A 536 8.23 0.03 -2.96
C THR A 536 7.14 1.04 -3.30
N ALA A 537 6.13 0.62 -4.06
CA ALA A 537 4.97 1.44 -4.36
C ALA A 537 4.18 1.79 -3.09
N LEU A 538 3.98 0.81 -2.20
CA LEU A 538 3.32 1.02 -0.91
C LEU A 538 4.13 1.97 -0.02
N LEU A 539 5.45 1.78 0.07
CA LEU A 539 6.33 2.65 0.84
C LEU A 539 6.26 4.10 0.36
N ILE A 540 6.40 4.34 -0.95
CA ILE A 540 6.30 5.68 -1.55
C ILE A 540 4.94 6.30 -1.26
N TYR A 541 3.88 5.53 -1.41
CA TYR A 541 2.53 5.99 -1.14
C TYR A 541 2.34 6.38 0.33
N ARG A 542 2.79 5.52 1.27
CA ARG A 542 2.68 5.79 2.72
C ARG A 542 3.55 6.97 3.16
N LEU A 543 4.73 7.13 2.58
CA LEU A 543 5.58 8.30 2.83
C LEU A 543 4.92 9.59 2.33
N MET A 544 4.27 9.56 1.16
CA MET A 544 3.50 10.69 0.64
C MET A 544 2.32 11.03 1.55
N GLU A 545 1.54 10.04 1.97
CA GLU A 545 0.40 10.22 2.87
C GLU A 545 0.83 10.81 4.21
N CYS A 546 1.89 10.25 4.84
CA CYS A 546 2.43 10.80 6.08
C CYS A 546 2.93 12.24 5.93
N LYS A 547 3.54 12.57 4.80
CA LYS A 547 3.98 13.95 4.52
C LYS A 547 2.79 14.91 4.37
N LEU A 548 1.69 14.47 3.79
CA LEU A 548 0.45 15.25 3.71
C LEU A 548 -0.18 15.44 5.10
N ASP A 549 -0.25 14.37 5.90
CA ASP A 549 -0.79 14.41 7.26
C ASP A 549 0.05 15.32 8.18
N ASP A 550 1.37 15.28 8.09
CA ASP A 550 2.29 16.18 8.83
C ASP A 550 2.04 17.65 8.49
N ASN A 551 1.50 17.96 7.31
CA ASN A 551 1.07 19.30 6.90
C ASN A 551 -0.43 19.56 7.17
N LEU A 552 -1.02 18.82 8.11
CA LEU A 552 -2.42 18.98 8.55
C LEU A 552 -3.45 18.84 7.42
N THR A 553 -3.15 18.06 6.39
CA THR A 553 -4.04 17.85 5.25
C THR A 553 -4.27 16.37 5.01
N HIS A 554 -5.34 15.85 5.55
CA HIS A 554 -5.74 14.46 5.29
C HIS A 554 -6.42 14.33 3.92
N VAL A 555 -5.89 13.45 3.07
CA VAL A 555 -6.45 13.10 1.77
C VAL A 555 -6.70 11.60 1.72
N THR A 556 -7.93 11.18 1.42
CA THR A 556 -8.22 9.74 1.31
C THR A 556 -7.43 9.07 0.20
N THR A 557 -7.06 7.79 0.40
CA THR A 557 -6.32 6.99 -0.58
C THR A 557 -6.93 7.05 -1.98
N SER A 558 -8.25 6.91 -2.07
CA SER A 558 -8.96 6.93 -3.36
C SER A 558 -8.82 8.28 -4.07
N ASN A 559 -8.97 9.39 -3.35
CA ASN A 559 -8.86 10.73 -3.92
C ASN A 559 -7.43 11.05 -4.35
N LEU A 560 -6.44 10.67 -3.54
CA LEU A 560 -5.04 10.90 -3.85
C LEU A 560 -4.63 10.16 -5.13
N ILE A 561 -4.86 8.86 -5.19
CA ILE A 561 -4.52 8.04 -6.37
C ILE A 561 -5.29 8.51 -7.61
N LYS A 562 -6.59 8.80 -7.47
CA LYS A 562 -7.41 9.32 -8.56
C LYS A 562 -6.89 10.65 -9.09
N THR A 563 -6.47 11.55 -8.20
CA THR A 563 -5.89 12.84 -8.60
C THR A 563 -4.61 12.62 -9.42
N LEU A 564 -3.66 11.81 -8.92
CA LEU A 564 -2.41 11.52 -9.62
C LEU A 564 -2.63 10.85 -10.99
N ARG A 565 -3.57 9.91 -11.08
CA ARG A 565 -3.95 9.24 -12.34
C ARG A 565 -4.50 10.20 -13.38
N ASN A 566 -5.30 11.15 -12.94
CA ASN A 566 -6.00 12.08 -13.83
C ASN A 566 -5.14 13.28 -14.26
N MET A 567 -3.97 13.49 -13.65
CA MET A 567 -3.09 14.61 -13.96
C MET A 567 -2.38 14.38 -15.31
N ASN A 568 -3.13 14.58 -16.39
CA ASN A 568 -2.65 14.40 -17.75
C ASN A 568 -2.56 15.75 -18.46
N VAL A 569 -1.58 15.87 -19.35
CA VAL A 569 -1.37 17.01 -20.24
C VAL A 569 -1.37 16.55 -21.69
N VAL A 570 -1.89 17.38 -22.57
CA VAL A 570 -1.87 17.15 -24.01
C VAL A 570 -0.82 18.04 -24.64
N ASN A 571 -0.01 17.49 -25.53
CA ASN A 571 0.94 18.23 -26.33
C ASN A 571 0.20 18.99 -27.44
N MET A 572 0.39 20.29 -27.49
CA MET A 572 -0.18 21.19 -28.49
C MET A 572 0.94 21.62 -29.44
N ASP A 573 1.15 20.84 -30.49
CA ASP A 573 2.09 21.06 -31.61
C ASP A 573 3.53 21.38 -31.15
N ASP A 574 4.01 20.72 -30.08
CA ASP A 574 5.32 20.96 -29.46
C ASP A 574 5.56 22.41 -28.95
N MET A 575 4.54 23.25 -28.99
CA MET A 575 4.62 24.63 -28.51
C MET A 575 4.38 24.71 -27.00
N TYR A 576 3.36 24.02 -26.52
CA TYR A 576 3.01 23.97 -25.10
C TYR A 576 2.23 22.71 -24.76
N TYR A 577 2.12 22.42 -23.47
CA TYR A 577 1.25 21.37 -22.93
C TYR A 577 0.05 22.03 -22.25
N LYS A 578 -1.15 21.49 -22.51
CA LYS A 578 -2.40 21.91 -21.88
C LYS A 578 -2.84 20.84 -20.88
N SER A 579 -3.11 21.26 -19.62
CA SER A 579 -3.71 20.37 -18.62
C SER A 579 -5.14 20.02 -18.99
N ILE A 580 -5.48 18.73 -18.88
CA ILE A 580 -6.84 18.20 -19.09
C ILE A 580 -7.46 17.71 -17.78
N TYR A 581 -6.92 18.15 -16.64
CA TYR A 581 -7.45 17.92 -15.30
C TYR A 581 -7.86 19.25 -14.65
N SER A 582 -8.70 19.14 -13.61
CA SER A 582 -9.19 20.28 -12.83
C SER A 582 -8.52 20.33 -11.46
N GLY A 583 -8.56 21.50 -10.83
CA GLY A 583 -8.16 21.66 -9.43
C GLY A 583 -8.98 20.77 -8.49
N SER A 584 -8.37 20.32 -7.42
CA SER A 584 -9.02 19.54 -6.36
C SER A 584 -8.32 19.79 -5.02
N GLN A 585 -9.00 19.54 -3.91
CA GLN A 585 -8.39 19.62 -2.58
C GLN A 585 -7.11 18.76 -2.46
N ALA A 586 -7.10 17.59 -3.11
CA ALA A 586 -5.94 16.71 -3.12
C ALA A 586 -4.77 17.34 -3.91
N LEU A 587 -5.03 17.98 -5.04
CA LEU A 587 -4.00 18.69 -5.81
C LEU A 587 -3.45 19.88 -5.03
N ASP A 588 -4.31 20.65 -4.37
CA ASP A 588 -3.88 21.79 -3.55
C ASP A 588 -3.03 21.33 -2.35
N ALA A 589 -3.37 20.18 -1.76
CA ALA A 589 -2.58 19.56 -0.71
C ALA A 589 -1.19 19.14 -1.21
N LEU A 590 -1.13 18.47 -2.37
CA LEU A 590 0.11 18.07 -3.02
C LEU A 590 0.99 19.28 -3.34
N GLU A 591 0.42 20.36 -3.89
CA GLU A 591 1.17 21.58 -4.22
C GLU A 591 1.74 22.27 -2.98
N ARG A 592 0.98 22.34 -1.87
CA ARG A 592 1.49 22.87 -0.60
C ARG A 592 2.67 22.07 -0.05
N CYS A 593 2.67 20.73 -0.23
CA CYS A 593 3.71 19.86 0.31
C CYS A 593 4.95 19.73 -0.58
N PHE A 594 4.79 19.79 -1.90
CA PHE A 594 5.84 19.47 -2.86
C PHE A 594 6.32 20.67 -3.69
N GLU A 595 5.51 21.70 -3.83
CA GLU A 595 5.83 22.95 -4.55
C GLU A 595 6.35 22.70 -5.99
N LEU A 596 5.76 21.75 -6.69
CA LEU A 596 6.16 21.38 -8.05
C LEU A 596 5.50 22.25 -9.12
N GLN A 597 4.51 23.07 -8.75
CA GLN A 597 3.75 23.94 -9.65
C GLN A 597 3.04 23.14 -10.77
N LEU A 598 2.50 21.97 -10.40
CA LEU A 598 1.73 21.10 -11.32
C LEU A 598 0.22 21.42 -11.31
N ASN A 599 -0.19 22.58 -10.81
CA ASN A 599 -1.57 23.07 -10.79
C ASN A 599 -1.84 24.14 -11.86
N ARG A 600 -0.96 24.25 -12.87
CA ARG A 600 -1.10 25.23 -13.96
C ARG A 600 -1.96 24.67 -15.09
N LYS A 601 -2.68 25.57 -15.77
CA LYS A 601 -3.47 25.22 -16.96
C LYS A 601 -2.60 24.97 -18.18
N TYR A 602 -1.45 25.65 -18.30
CA TYR A 602 -0.54 25.55 -19.43
C TYR A 602 0.91 25.45 -18.95
N TYR A 603 1.70 24.62 -19.64
CA TYR A 603 3.14 24.46 -19.41
C TYR A 603 3.92 24.63 -20.70
N ARG A 604 5.02 25.33 -20.64
CA ARG A 604 6.03 25.24 -21.69
C ARG A 604 6.80 23.93 -21.55
N PRO A 605 7.29 23.31 -22.64
CA PRO A 605 8.16 22.14 -22.54
C PRO A 605 9.37 22.37 -21.61
N SER A 606 9.92 23.59 -21.63
CA SER A 606 11.02 23.99 -20.74
C SER A 606 10.65 23.98 -19.26
N ASP A 607 9.40 24.26 -18.90
CA ASP A 607 8.96 24.33 -17.50
C ASP A 607 8.83 22.91 -16.93
N LEU A 608 8.18 22.00 -17.63
CA LEU A 608 8.10 20.59 -17.24
C LEU A 608 9.50 19.94 -17.17
N ASN A 609 10.36 20.21 -18.15
CA ASN A 609 11.76 19.75 -18.13
C ASN A 609 12.55 20.29 -16.93
N LYS A 610 12.29 21.53 -16.49
CA LYS A 610 12.91 22.09 -15.27
C LYS A 610 12.42 21.37 -14.02
N ILE A 611 11.12 21.05 -13.92
CA ILE A 611 10.55 20.28 -12.80
C ILE A 611 11.20 18.91 -12.74
N VAL A 612 11.23 18.18 -13.85
CA VAL A 612 11.89 16.85 -13.93
C VAL A 612 13.35 16.91 -13.48
N LYS A 613 14.10 17.95 -13.93
CA LYS A 613 15.50 18.13 -13.53
C LYS A 613 15.67 18.54 -12.07
N LYS A 614 14.76 19.35 -11.52
CA LYS A 614 14.77 19.75 -10.10
C LYS A 614 14.62 18.53 -9.20
N ILE A 615 13.68 17.63 -9.54
CA ILE A 615 13.43 16.39 -8.78
C ILE A 615 14.61 15.40 -8.90
N SER A 616 15.33 15.41 -10.02
CA SER A 616 16.42 14.45 -10.26
C SER A 616 17.78 14.90 -9.68
N LYS A 617 17.85 16.08 -9.07
CA LYS A 617 19.02 16.61 -8.32
C LYS A 617 18.89 16.28 -6.83
#